data_4bbf362703224909cb2fda654191baa1
#
_entry.id   4bbf362703224909cb2fda654191baa1
#
_cell.length_a   1.000
_cell.length_b   1.000
_cell.length_c   1.000
_cell.angle_alpha   90.00
_cell.angle_beta   90.00
_cell.angle_gamma   90.00
#
_symmetry.space_group_name_H-M   'P 1'
#
loop_
_entity.id
_entity.type
_entity.pdbx_description
1 polymer ?
#
loop_
_entity_poly.entity_id
_entity_poly.type
_entity_poly.pdbx_seq_one_letter_code
_entity_poly.pdbx_strand_id
1 'polypeptide(L)'
;MKNFILRRVGTAIIMLFAVMTIVFILVHMMPGDPVLQMLGTDTNPDPVAVESLRSQLGLDKPILQQYGSWILGALQGNLGQSYSEKIPVMASIGTRLPRTLELAFVAMILACIIGLPLGVLSAQKRGKVSDLIMTTGASLGTSIPVYVLGYLFIIVFSLDIFHFGFAMPSSGYTDISKNAGAHFLKLILPAFTLALGIAASIMRMTRSSVLEALSSESVRALRAKGLKEHIVISRHVVRNAFIPVITEIGLQMGNLIGGTVLCENVFNWPGLSTLLVKSINARDYPLIEGCVLVMSAIFILTNALVDILYGLLDPRVR
;
A
#
# COMPACT_ATOMS: atom_id res chain seq x y z
N MET A 1 -7.36 27.67 5.02
CA MET A 1 -7.71 26.33 5.55
C MET A 1 -9.01 25.80 4.98
N LYS A 2 -10.18 26.44 5.24
CA LYS A 2 -11.49 25.92 4.78
C LYS A 2 -11.55 25.69 3.27
N ASN A 3 -11.12 26.66 2.46
CA ASN A 3 -11.11 26.55 0.99
C ASN A 3 -10.11 25.49 0.48
N PHE A 4 -8.97 25.32 1.15
CA PHE A 4 -7.99 24.28 0.83
C PHE A 4 -8.57 22.88 1.08
N ILE A 5 -9.19 22.65 2.25
CA ILE A 5 -9.83 21.39 2.58
C ILE A 5 -10.99 21.08 1.63
N LEU A 6 -11.87 22.06 1.35
CA LEU A 6 -12.98 21.89 0.41
C LEU A 6 -12.49 21.51 -1.00
N ARG A 7 -11.42 22.15 -1.49
CA ARG A 7 -10.82 21.81 -2.78
C ARG A 7 -10.27 20.40 -2.79
N ARG A 8 -9.59 19.96 -1.71
CA ARG A 8 -9.04 18.60 -1.59
C ARG A 8 -10.13 17.53 -1.53
N VAL A 9 -11.18 17.78 -0.76
CA VAL A 9 -12.34 16.89 -0.70
C VAL A 9 -13.05 16.82 -2.06
N GLY A 10 -13.23 17.93 -2.73
CA GLY A 10 -13.82 17.96 -4.08
C GLY A 10 -12.99 17.19 -5.10
N THR A 11 -11.66 17.36 -5.10
CA THR A 11 -10.77 16.56 -5.98
C THR A 11 -10.80 15.08 -5.64
N ALA A 12 -10.85 14.70 -4.35
CA ALA A 12 -10.96 13.31 -3.92
C ALA A 12 -12.25 12.65 -4.44
N ILE A 13 -13.39 13.35 -4.36
CA ILE A 13 -14.67 12.85 -4.87
C ILE A 13 -14.62 12.65 -6.39
N ILE A 14 -14.08 13.63 -7.13
CA ILE A 14 -13.94 13.55 -8.60
C ILE A 14 -13.03 12.37 -8.97
N MET A 15 -11.89 12.19 -8.28
CA MET A 15 -10.99 11.07 -8.52
C MET A 15 -11.65 9.72 -8.24
N LEU A 16 -12.40 9.61 -7.14
CA LEU A 16 -13.14 8.39 -6.80
C LEU A 16 -14.16 8.05 -7.87
N PHE A 17 -14.94 9.02 -8.33
CA PHE A 17 -15.91 8.84 -9.39
C PHE A 17 -15.24 8.43 -10.72
N ALA A 18 -14.12 9.05 -11.07
CA ALA A 18 -13.35 8.69 -12.26
C ALA A 18 -12.84 7.24 -12.19
N VAL A 19 -12.29 6.83 -11.03
CA VAL A 19 -11.85 5.44 -10.81
C VAL A 19 -13.02 4.47 -10.93
N MET A 20 -14.16 4.75 -10.31
CA MET A 20 -15.37 3.93 -10.42
C MET A 20 -15.76 3.72 -11.88
N THR A 21 -15.81 4.81 -12.65
CA THR A 21 -16.17 4.75 -14.07
C THR A 21 -15.19 3.90 -14.88
N ILE A 22 -13.88 4.14 -14.68
CA ILE A 22 -12.83 3.41 -15.40
C ILE A 22 -12.88 1.91 -15.07
N VAL A 23 -13.03 1.57 -13.78
CA VAL A 23 -13.06 0.17 -13.35
C VAL A 23 -14.27 -0.55 -13.92
N PHE A 24 -15.46 0.07 -13.88
CA PHE A 24 -16.66 -0.48 -14.47
C PHE A 24 -16.46 -0.78 -15.96
N ILE A 25 -15.92 0.17 -16.72
CA ILE A 25 -15.64 -0.02 -18.16
C ILE A 25 -14.65 -1.16 -18.36
N LEU A 26 -13.53 -1.16 -17.62
CA LEU A 26 -12.47 -2.19 -17.78
C LEU A 26 -13.00 -3.59 -17.47
N VAL A 27 -13.80 -3.74 -16.43
CA VAL A 27 -14.37 -5.03 -16.03
C VAL A 27 -15.31 -5.56 -17.11
N HIS A 28 -16.14 -4.70 -17.70
CA HIS A 28 -17.06 -5.08 -18.79
C HIS A 28 -16.37 -5.28 -20.14
N MET A 29 -15.12 -4.79 -20.29
CA MET A 29 -14.29 -5.08 -21.47
C MET A 29 -13.47 -6.36 -21.34
N MET A 30 -13.45 -7.00 -20.17
CA MET A 30 -12.68 -8.24 -19.98
C MET A 30 -13.20 -9.35 -20.90
N PRO A 31 -12.31 -10.05 -21.63
CA PRO A 31 -12.73 -11.14 -22.49
C PRO A 31 -13.28 -12.32 -21.70
N GLY A 32 -14.41 -12.89 -22.17
CA GLY A 32 -15.12 -14.03 -21.57
C GLY A 32 -16.39 -13.64 -20.84
N ASP A 33 -17.22 -14.64 -20.56
CA ASP A 33 -18.52 -14.48 -19.95
C ASP A 33 -18.49 -14.97 -18.49
N PRO A 34 -18.78 -14.13 -17.49
CA PRO A 34 -18.81 -14.53 -16.09
C PRO A 34 -19.84 -15.63 -15.81
N VAL A 35 -20.96 -15.65 -16.55
CA VAL A 35 -22.02 -16.67 -16.40
C VAL A 35 -21.51 -18.04 -16.81
N LEU A 36 -20.83 -18.13 -17.96
CA LEU A 36 -20.23 -19.38 -18.43
C LEU A 36 -19.15 -19.88 -17.47
N GLN A 37 -18.39 -18.98 -16.89
CA GLN A 37 -17.36 -19.36 -15.90
C GLN A 37 -17.96 -19.88 -14.60
N MET A 38 -19.09 -19.32 -14.16
CA MET A 38 -19.81 -19.80 -12.97
C MET A 38 -20.44 -21.19 -13.18
N LEU A 39 -20.88 -21.50 -14.40
CA LEU A 39 -21.47 -22.78 -14.76
C LEU A 39 -20.45 -23.88 -15.05
N GLY A 40 -19.18 -23.53 -15.19
CA GLY A 40 -18.08 -24.45 -15.53
C GLY A 40 -17.90 -24.60 -17.04
N THR A 41 -16.66 -24.49 -17.51
CA THR A 41 -16.33 -24.45 -18.94
C THR A 41 -16.38 -25.81 -19.64
N ASP A 42 -16.42 -26.91 -18.89
CA ASP A 42 -16.30 -28.28 -19.45
C ASP A 42 -17.62 -28.92 -19.88
N THR A 43 -18.74 -28.28 -19.61
CA THR A 43 -20.06 -28.76 -20.00
C THR A 43 -20.69 -27.74 -20.95
N ASN A 44 -21.35 -28.23 -21.98
CA ASN A 44 -22.17 -27.40 -22.86
C ASN A 44 -23.40 -26.95 -22.01
N PRO A 45 -23.39 -25.79 -21.37
CA PRO A 45 -24.37 -25.44 -20.39
C PRO A 45 -25.75 -25.26 -21.09
N ASP A 46 -26.82 -25.68 -20.45
CA ASP A 46 -28.18 -25.48 -20.92
C ASP A 46 -28.39 -23.98 -21.18
N PRO A 47 -28.77 -23.60 -22.41
CA PRO A 47 -29.02 -22.20 -22.76
C PRO A 47 -30.07 -21.54 -21.83
N VAL A 48 -31.04 -22.28 -21.33
CA VAL A 48 -32.07 -21.80 -20.39
C VAL A 48 -31.44 -21.46 -19.03
N ALA A 49 -30.50 -22.28 -18.56
CA ALA A 49 -29.75 -22.01 -17.31
C ALA A 49 -28.85 -20.78 -17.43
N VAL A 50 -28.18 -20.62 -18.58
CA VAL A 50 -27.32 -19.44 -18.87
C VAL A 50 -28.16 -18.16 -18.83
N GLU A 51 -29.30 -18.13 -19.56
CA GLU A 51 -30.15 -16.94 -19.64
C GLU A 51 -30.78 -16.60 -18.28
N SER A 52 -31.25 -17.61 -17.55
CA SER A 52 -31.79 -17.44 -16.19
C SER A 52 -30.75 -16.83 -15.24
N LEU A 53 -29.51 -17.33 -15.26
CA LEU A 53 -28.47 -16.81 -14.41
C LEU A 53 -28.04 -15.40 -14.83
N ARG A 54 -27.95 -15.11 -16.13
CA ARG A 54 -27.67 -13.78 -16.68
C ARG A 54 -28.69 -12.75 -16.19
N SER A 55 -29.98 -13.09 -16.23
CA SER A 55 -31.05 -12.23 -15.73
C SER A 55 -31.01 -12.04 -14.22
N GLN A 56 -30.70 -13.10 -13.45
CA GLN A 56 -30.52 -13.00 -11.99
C GLN A 56 -29.37 -12.07 -11.60
N LEU A 57 -28.29 -12.08 -12.37
CA LEU A 57 -27.14 -11.20 -12.15
C LEU A 57 -27.36 -9.78 -12.71
N GLY A 58 -28.45 -9.56 -13.46
CA GLY A 58 -28.76 -8.28 -14.11
C GLY A 58 -27.83 -7.91 -15.27
N LEU A 59 -27.14 -8.90 -15.82
CA LEU A 59 -26.23 -8.75 -16.96
C LEU A 59 -26.97 -8.68 -18.31
N ASP A 60 -28.27 -8.92 -18.32
CA ASP A 60 -29.21 -8.74 -19.45
C ASP A 60 -29.59 -7.27 -19.66
N LYS A 61 -29.41 -6.41 -18.65
CA LYS A 61 -29.81 -5.01 -18.69
C LYS A 61 -28.84 -4.17 -19.53
N PRO A 62 -29.30 -3.03 -20.10
CA PRO A 62 -28.41 -2.08 -20.76
C PRO A 62 -27.25 -1.64 -19.86
N ILE A 63 -26.04 -1.52 -20.41
CA ILE A 63 -24.81 -1.24 -19.65
C ILE A 63 -24.89 0.05 -18.81
N LEU A 64 -25.60 1.08 -19.31
CA LEU A 64 -25.84 2.31 -18.56
C LEU A 64 -26.71 2.10 -17.33
N GLN A 65 -27.67 1.16 -17.40
CA GLN A 65 -28.50 0.81 -16.26
C GLN A 65 -27.72 0.02 -15.22
N GLN A 66 -26.86 -0.92 -15.66
CA GLN A 66 -25.95 -1.64 -14.78
C GLN A 66 -25.02 -0.66 -14.06
N TYR A 67 -24.38 0.28 -14.78
CA TYR A 67 -23.52 1.32 -14.23
C TYR A 67 -24.25 2.20 -13.20
N GLY A 68 -25.44 2.70 -13.56
CA GLY A 68 -26.25 3.53 -12.66
C GLY A 68 -26.64 2.81 -11.37
N SER A 69 -27.10 1.54 -11.48
CA SER A 69 -27.47 0.74 -10.32
C SER A 69 -26.28 0.41 -9.43
N TRP A 70 -25.10 0.14 -10.01
CA TRP A 70 -23.87 -0.11 -9.26
C TRP A 70 -23.40 1.14 -8.50
N ILE A 71 -23.36 2.31 -9.14
CA ILE A 71 -23.00 3.58 -8.47
C ILE A 71 -23.95 3.89 -7.32
N LEU A 72 -25.25 3.78 -7.55
CA LEU A 72 -26.24 4.04 -6.49
C LEU A 72 -26.08 3.06 -5.33
N GLY A 73 -25.83 1.79 -5.63
CA GLY A 73 -25.52 0.78 -4.63
C GLY A 73 -24.25 1.14 -3.84
N ALA A 74 -23.17 1.50 -4.52
CA ALA A 74 -21.90 1.87 -3.90
C ALA A 74 -22.04 3.09 -2.96
N LEU A 75 -22.82 4.10 -3.35
CA LEU A 75 -23.13 5.26 -2.51
C LEU A 75 -23.93 4.89 -1.25
N GLN A 76 -24.69 3.82 -1.29
CA GLN A 76 -25.44 3.28 -0.14
C GLN A 76 -24.65 2.25 0.68
N GLY A 77 -23.39 1.99 0.31
CA GLY A 77 -22.55 0.97 0.95
C GLY A 77 -22.87 -0.47 0.51
N ASN A 78 -23.70 -0.65 -0.51
CA ASN A 78 -24.01 -1.95 -1.09
C ASN A 78 -23.20 -2.16 -2.37
N LEU A 79 -22.15 -2.96 -2.28
CA LEU A 79 -21.28 -3.32 -3.42
C LEU A 79 -21.74 -4.59 -4.15
N GLY A 80 -22.93 -5.09 -3.84
CA GLY A 80 -23.50 -6.32 -4.44
C GLY A 80 -22.99 -7.59 -3.75
N GLN A 81 -23.23 -8.71 -4.44
CA GLN A 81 -22.79 -10.05 -4.01
C GLN A 81 -21.69 -10.56 -4.93
N SER A 82 -20.69 -11.19 -4.35
CA SER A 82 -19.65 -11.91 -5.07
C SER A 82 -20.24 -13.08 -5.85
N TYR A 83 -19.86 -13.21 -7.10
CA TYR A 83 -20.31 -14.33 -7.95
C TYR A 83 -19.65 -15.65 -7.53
N SER A 84 -18.38 -15.61 -7.13
CA SER A 84 -17.57 -16.76 -6.75
C SER A 84 -17.77 -17.19 -5.30
N GLU A 85 -17.79 -16.23 -4.36
CA GLU A 85 -17.90 -16.51 -2.92
C GLU A 85 -19.39 -16.59 -2.46
N LYS A 86 -20.34 -16.08 -3.26
CA LYS A 86 -21.80 -16.03 -2.97
C LYS A 86 -22.15 -15.33 -1.64
N ILE A 87 -21.31 -14.40 -1.21
CA ILE A 87 -21.51 -13.57 -0.02
C ILE A 87 -21.45 -12.09 -0.40
N PRO A 88 -21.93 -11.17 0.44
CA PRO A 88 -21.81 -9.74 0.19
C PRO A 88 -20.34 -9.31 0.01
N VAL A 89 -20.06 -8.53 -1.03
CA VAL A 89 -18.71 -8.03 -1.35
C VAL A 89 -18.08 -7.32 -0.15
N MET A 90 -18.88 -6.50 0.58
CA MET A 90 -18.40 -5.83 1.80
C MET A 90 -17.94 -6.79 2.90
N ALA A 91 -18.55 -7.98 3.01
CA ALA A 91 -18.13 -8.99 3.99
C ALA A 91 -16.77 -9.59 3.60
N SER A 92 -16.56 -9.91 2.32
CA SER A 92 -15.27 -10.38 1.80
C SER A 92 -14.16 -9.35 2.02
N ILE A 93 -14.42 -8.10 1.68
CA ILE A 93 -13.50 -6.98 1.88
C ILE A 93 -13.21 -6.76 3.37
N GLY A 94 -14.25 -6.76 4.22
CA GLY A 94 -14.13 -6.53 5.65
C GLY A 94 -13.21 -7.51 6.38
N THR A 95 -13.13 -8.76 5.89
CA THR A 95 -12.22 -9.77 6.44
C THR A 95 -10.77 -9.63 5.95
N ARG A 96 -10.55 -9.06 4.77
CA ARG A 96 -9.24 -8.98 4.10
C ARG A 96 -8.54 -7.64 4.30
N LEU A 97 -9.31 -6.55 4.30
CA LEU A 97 -8.79 -5.19 4.45
C LEU A 97 -7.94 -4.99 5.71
N PRO A 98 -8.34 -5.43 6.92
CA PRO A 98 -7.51 -5.27 8.11
C PRO A 98 -6.13 -5.91 7.97
N ARG A 99 -6.03 -7.05 7.27
CA ARG A 99 -4.77 -7.78 7.05
C ARG A 99 -3.82 -7.02 6.12
N THR A 100 -4.36 -6.40 5.06
CA THR A 100 -3.57 -5.53 4.18
C THR A 100 -3.09 -4.29 4.91
N LEU A 101 -3.96 -3.65 5.72
CA LEU A 101 -3.60 -2.48 6.50
C LEU A 101 -2.56 -2.79 7.57
N GLU A 102 -2.68 -3.94 8.24
CA GLU A 102 -1.69 -4.44 9.19
C GLU A 102 -0.32 -4.60 8.55
N LEU A 103 -0.26 -5.29 7.40
CA LEU A 103 0.98 -5.49 6.66
C LEU A 103 1.60 -4.14 6.24
N ALA A 104 0.81 -3.22 5.70
CA ALA A 104 1.25 -1.90 5.30
C ALA A 104 1.76 -1.08 6.49
N PHE A 105 1.05 -1.11 7.61
CA PHE A 105 1.42 -0.37 8.81
C PHE A 105 2.73 -0.87 9.43
N VAL A 106 2.89 -2.19 9.56
CA VAL A 106 4.13 -2.79 10.08
C VAL A 106 5.30 -2.53 9.13
N ALA A 107 5.10 -2.64 7.82
CA ALA A 107 6.11 -2.29 6.84
C ALA A 107 6.56 -0.82 6.95
N MET A 108 5.62 0.11 7.13
CA MET A 108 5.94 1.52 7.32
C MET A 108 6.72 1.77 8.60
N ILE A 109 6.34 1.15 9.72
CA ILE A 109 7.09 1.26 10.98
C ILE A 109 8.53 0.77 10.80
N LEU A 110 8.72 -0.40 10.20
CA LEU A 110 10.05 -0.95 9.91
C LEU A 110 10.86 -0.02 8.99
N ALA A 111 10.21 0.53 7.96
CA ALA A 111 10.85 1.47 7.05
C ALA A 111 11.32 2.75 7.76
N CYS A 112 10.53 3.28 8.68
CA CYS A 112 10.91 4.44 9.49
C CYS A 112 12.04 4.10 10.47
N ILE A 113 11.97 2.96 11.15
CA ILE A 113 12.99 2.50 12.10
C ILE A 113 14.35 2.34 11.39
N ILE A 114 14.35 1.90 10.13
CA ILE A 114 15.58 1.72 9.34
C ILE A 114 15.98 3.03 8.66
N GLY A 115 15.07 3.66 7.93
CA GLY A 115 15.37 4.78 7.03
C GLY A 115 15.76 6.07 7.74
N LEU A 116 15.05 6.42 8.84
CA LEU A 116 15.34 7.67 9.56
C LEU A 116 16.76 7.69 10.19
N PRO A 117 17.16 6.69 10.98
CA PRO A 117 18.49 6.68 11.57
C PRO A 117 19.59 6.61 10.50
N LEU A 118 19.42 5.77 9.47
CA LEU A 118 20.40 5.65 8.40
C LEU A 118 20.54 6.95 7.62
N GLY A 119 19.46 7.69 7.38
CA GLY A 119 19.50 9.00 6.72
C GLY A 119 20.26 10.04 7.52
N VAL A 120 20.01 10.14 8.83
CA VAL A 120 20.73 11.04 9.73
C VAL A 120 22.23 10.68 9.80
N LEU A 121 22.54 9.38 9.99
CA LEU A 121 23.91 8.89 10.07
C LEU A 121 24.70 9.13 8.76
N SER A 122 24.05 8.90 7.62
CA SER A 122 24.62 9.14 6.30
C SER A 122 24.94 10.63 6.10
N ALA A 123 24.02 11.53 6.49
CA ALA A 123 24.25 12.98 6.42
C ALA A 123 25.42 13.43 7.30
N GLN A 124 25.51 12.92 8.53
CA GLN A 124 26.63 13.25 9.46
C GLN A 124 28.01 12.75 8.96
N LYS A 125 27.97 11.62 8.23
CA LYS A 125 29.19 10.99 7.71
C LYS A 125 29.42 11.28 6.22
N ARG A 126 28.88 12.40 5.72
CA ARG A 126 28.96 12.79 4.31
C ARG A 126 30.38 12.67 3.76
N GLY A 127 30.53 12.00 2.62
CA GLY A 127 31.78 11.78 1.92
C GLY A 127 32.69 10.71 2.51
N LYS A 128 32.28 10.02 3.60
CA LYS A 128 33.02 8.87 4.16
C LYS A 128 32.54 7.57 3.52
N VAL A 129 33.34 6.50 3.63
CA VAL A 129 32.99 5.15 3.13
C VAL A 129 31.65 4.66 3.69
N SER A 130 31.33 4.96 4.95
CA SER A 130 30.04 4.60 5.54
C SER A 130 28.85 5.31 4.87
N ASP A 131 28.98 6.55 4.44
CA ASP A 131 27.96 7.25 3.65
C ASP A 131 27.78 6.57 2.29
N LEU A 132 28.90 6.23 1.63
CA LEU A 132 28.86 5.51 0.36
C LEU A 132 28.13 4.15 0.48
N ILE A 133 28.46 3.35 1.50
CA ILE A 133 27.80 2.05 1.73
C ILE A 133 26.29 2.23 1.95
N MET A 134 25.88 3.17 2.82
CA MET A 134 24.46 3.42 3.10
C MET A 134 23.71 3.91 1.87
N THR A 135 24.27 4.83 1.09
CA THR A 135 23.62 5.38 -0.12
C THR A 135 23.55 4.35 -1.25
N THR A 136 24.62 3.55 -1.43
CA THR A 136 24.61 2.45 -2.40
C THR A 136 23.61 1.37 -1.99
N GLY A 137 23.58 0.99 -0.72
CA GLY A 137 22.59 0.03 -0.20
C GLY A 137 21.15 0.51 -0.39
N ALA A 138 20.90 1.80 -0.15
CA ALA A 138 19.57 2.39 -0.42
C ALA A 138 19.22 2.37 -1.91
N SER A 139 20.19 2.64 -2.79
CA SER A 139 19.97 2.56 -4.24
C SER A 139 19.65 1.14 -4.69
N LEU A 140 20.35 0.13 -4.18
CA LEU A 140 20.05 -1.28 -4.45
C LEU A 140 18.65 -1.66 -3.95
N GLY A 141 18.28 -1.21 -2.74
CA GLY A 141 16.95 -1.48 -2.17
C GLY A 141 15.78 -0.94 -3.00
N THR A 142 15.99 0.15 -3.75
CA THR A 142 14.96 0.68 -4.66
C THR A 142 15.03 0.13 -6.08
N SER A 143 16.16 -0.44 -6.48
CA SER A 143 16.36 -0.98 -7.83
C SER A 143 15.80 -2.39 -7.98
N ILE A 144 15.72 -3.16 -6.90
CA ILE A 144 15.22 -4.53 -6.93
C ILE A 144 13.70 -4.51 -6.80
N PRO A 145 12.96 -5.12 -7.75
CA PRO A 145 11.50 -5.23 -7.62
C PRO A 145 11.09 -5.98 -6.35
N VAL A 146 10.03 -5.52 -5.69
CA VAL A 146 9.57 -6.04 -4.39
C VAL A 146 9.32 -7.56 -4.39
N TYR A 147 8.76 -8.09 -5.49
CA TYR A 147 8.52 -9.52 -5.59
C TYR A 147 9.81 -10.35 -5.70
N VAL A 148 10.85 -9.80 -6.36
CA VAL A 148 12.17 -10.44 -6.43
C VAL A 148 12.80 -10.49 -5.04
N LEU A 149 12.75 -9.37 -4.31
CA LEU A 149 13.19 -9.34 -2.90
C LEU A 149 12.43 -10.34 -2.04
N GLY A 150 11.12 -10.46 -2.23
CA GLY A 150 10.31 -11.43 -1.51
C GLY A 150 10.78 -12.86 -1.73
N TYR A 151 10.98 -13.27 -2.98
CA TYR A 151 11.51 -14.59 -3.30
C TYR A 151 12.92 -14.80 -2.78
N LEU A 152 13.82 -13.82 -2.89
CA LEU A 152 15.17 -13.90 -2.32
C LEU A 152 15.12 -14.12 -0.81
N PHE A 153 14.23 -13.43 -0.08
CA PHE A 153 14.08 -13.64 1.36
C PHE A 153 13.51 -14.99 1.72
N ILE A 154 12.55 -15.50 0.94
CA ILE A 154 12.07 -16.87 1.11
C ILE A 154 13.24 -17.86 0.94
N ILE A 155 14.03 -17.71 -0.12
CA ILE A 155 15.20 -18.56 -0.39
C ILE A 155 16.21 -18.50 0.78
N VAL A 156 16.55 -17.30 1.23
CA VAL A 156 17.58 -17.11 2.26
C VAL A 156 17.10 -17.54 3.65
N PHE A 157 15.90 -17.15 4.05
CA PHE A 157 15.43 -17.28 5.43
C PHE A 157 14.46 -18.46 5.66
N SER A 158 13.76 -18.91 4.63
CA SER A 158 12.79 -20.00 4.79
C SER A 158 13.36 -21.37 4.38
N LEU A 159 14.22 -21.42 3.35
CA LEU A 159 14.89 -22.64 2.93
C LEU A 159 16.16 -22.92 3.71
N ASP A 160 16.56 -22.02 4.61
CA ASP A 160 17.76 -22.13 5.48
C ASP A 160 19.04 -22.52 4.72
N ILE A 161 19.22 -21.99 3.49
CA ILE A 161 20.36 -22.31 2.63
C ILE A 161 21.70 -22.03 3.33
N PHE A 162 21.75 -20.98 4.15
CA PHE A 162 22.94 -20.59 4.89
C PHE A 162 23.06 -21.24 6.27
N HIS A 163 22.17 -22.18 6.61
CA HIS A 163 22.18 -22.94 7.86
C HIS A 163 22.28 -22.04 9.11
N PHE A 164 21.43 -20.98 9.15
CA PHE A 164 21.37 -20.07 10.30
C PHE A 164 20.81 -20.74 11.56
N GLY A 165 20.34 -21.99 11.46
CA GLY A 165 19.77 -22.74 12.55
C GLY A 165 18.33 -22.36 12.90
N PHE A 166 17.68 -21.54 12.08
CA PHE A 166 16.25 -21.24 12.16
C PHE A 166 15.67 -21.01 10.77
N ALA A 167 14.51 -21.58 10.50
CA ALA A 167 13.77 -21.36 9.27
C ALA A 167 12.53 -20.48 9.55
N MET A 168 12.40 -19.38 8.81
CA MET A 168 11.22 -18.54 8.89
C MET A 168 10.10 -19.09 8.01
N PRO A 169 8.81 -18.93 8.40
CA PRO A 169 7.72 -19.34 7.53
C PRO A 169 7.78 -18.61 6.17
N SER A 170 7.73 -19.37 5.08
CA SER A 170 7.80 -18.84 3.71
C SER A 170 6.50 -18.17 3.28
N SER A 171 5.34 -18.56 3.86
CA SER A 171 4.04 -18.11 3.38
C SER A 171 2.91 -18.36 4.38
N GLY A 172 1.75 -17.79 4.10
CA GLY A 172 0.51 -17.99 4.81
C GLY A 172 0.23 -16.97 5.91
N TYR A 173 -0.87 -17.19 6.60
CA TYR A 173 -1.37 -16.31 7.66
C TYR A 173 -1.79 -17.13 8.87
N THR A 174 -1.61 -16.59 10.04
CA THR A 174 -2.17 -17.15 11.29
C THR A 174 -2.84 -16.00 12.03
N ASP A 175 -4.07 -16.19 12.46
CA ASP A 175 -4.78 -15.17 13.20
C ASP A 175 -4.08 -14.89 14.54
N ILE A 176 -3.93 -13.62 14.91
CA ILE A 176 -3.25 -13.21 16.14
C ILE A 176 -3.94 -13.78 17.39
N SER A 177 -5.27 -13.94 17.34
CA SER A 177 -6.07 -14.52 18.43
C SER A 177 -5.79 -16.00 18.66
N LYS A 178 -5.34 -16.73 17.61
CA LYS A 178 -5.03 -18.15 17.71
C LYS A 178 -3.59 -18.39 18.18
N ASN A 179 -2.64 -17.66 17.65
CA ASN A 179 -1.23 -17.76 18.03
C ASN A 179 -0.46 -16.50 17.61
N ALA A 180 -0.24 -15.60 18.54
CA ALA A 180 0.46 -14.34 18.31
C ALA A 180 1.89 -14.55 17.81
N GLY A 181 2.64 -15.50 18.37
CA GLY A 181 4.02 -15.80 17.94
C GLY A 181 4.09 -16.24 16.48
N ALA A 182 3.24 -17.18 16.07
CA ALA A 182 3.17 -17.64 14.68
C ALA A 182 2.68 -16.54 13.73
N HIS A 183 1.79 -15.66 14.21
CA HIS A 183 1.32 -14.51 13.45
C HIS A 183 2.48 -13.56 13.11
N PHE A 184 3.23 -13.09 14.12
CA PHE A 184 4.36 -12.19 13.90
C PHE A 184 5.49 -12.82 13.08
N LEU A 185 5.78 -14.09 13.25
CA LEU A 185 6.77 -14.80 12.43
C LEU A 185 6.39 -14.80 10.94
N LYS A 186 5.10 -14.94 10.62
CA LYS A 186 4.63 -14.91 9.23
C LYS A 186 4.51 -13.49 8.67
N LEU A 187 4.32 -12.49 9.52
CA LEU A 187 4.20 -11.09 9.14
C LEU A 187 5.56 -10.44 8.86
N ILE A 188 6.62 -10.87 9.55
CA ILE A 188 7.91 -10.16 9.55
C ILE A 188 8.58 -10.16 8.17
N LEU A 189 8.57 -11.28 7.45
CA LEU A 189 9.23 -11.42 6.16
C LEU A 189 8.56 -10.57 5.07
N PRO A 190 7.21 -10.64 4.87
CA PRO A 190 6.52 -9.76 3.93
C PRO A 190 6.61 -8.28 4.32
N ALA A 191 6.50 -7.94 5.60
CA ALA A 191 6.62 -6.57 6.06
C ALA A 191 8.03 -5.99 5.83
N PHE A 192 9.07 -6.78 6.08
CA PHE A 192 10.46 -6.38 5.83
C PHE A 192 10.76 -6.23 4.34
N THR A 193 10.18 -7.10 3.49
CA THR A 193 10.28 -7.01 2.02
C THR A 193 9.74 -5.67 1.50
N LEU A 194 8.57 -5.27 1.97
CA LEU A 194 7.98 -3.96 1.62
C LEU A 194 8.77 -2.80 2.22
N ALA A 195 9.24 -2.96 3.45
CA ALA A 195 9.92 -1.91 4.19
C ALA A 195 11.23 -1.46 3.55
N LEU A 196 12.00 -2.35 2.92
CA LEU A 196 13.33 -2.02 2.40
C LEU A 196 13.31 -0.94 1.32
N GLY A 197 12.43 -1.05 0.34
CA GLY A 197 12.29 -0.05 -0.71
C GLY A 197 11.88 1.32 -0.16
N ILE A 198 10.94 1.32 0.79
CA ILE A 198 10.44 2.52 1.46
C ILE A 198 11.51 3.12 2.36
N ALA A 199 12.19 2.30 3.14
CA ALA A 199 13.30 2.74 3.99
C ALA A 199 14.41 3.44 3.19
N ALA A 200 14.69 2.95 2.00
CA ALA A 200 15.64 3.57 1.09
C ALA A 200 15.19 4.97 0.63
N SER A 201 13.91 5.15 0.32
CA SER A 201 13.34 6.47 -0.02
C SER A 201 13.35 7.42 1.17
N ILE A 202 12.91 6.96 2.34
CA ILE A 202 12.93 7.74 3.60
C ILE A 202 14.37 8.12 3.97
N MET A 203 15.31 7.20 3.84
CA MET A 203 16.72 7.44 4.10
C MET A 203 17.28 8.55 3.21
N ARG A 204 17.02 8.51 1.89
CA ARG A 204 17.51 9.54 0.95
C ARG A 204 16.89 10.90 1.26
N MET A 205 15.60 10.97 1.50
CA MET A 205 14.93 12.22 1.87
C MET A 205 15.47 12.77 3.19
N THR A 206 15.60 11.92 4.22
CA THR A 206 16.16 12.31 5.52
C THR A 206 17.60 12.84 5.38
N ARG A 207 18.43 12.13 4.61
CA ARG A 207 19.81 12.56 4.33
C ARG A 207 19.86 13.95 3.68
N SER A 208 19.06 14.16 2.63
CA SER A 208 19.01 15.44 1.92
C SER A 208 18.57 16.58 2.84
N SER A 209 17.46 16.40 3.56
CA SER A 209 16.89 17.40 4.46
C SER A 209 17.83 17.73 5.63
N VAL A 210 18.53 16.72 6.17
CA VAL A 210 19.52 16.93 7.25
C VAL A 210 20.74 17.68 6.73
N LEU A 211 21.24 17.38 5.52
CA LEU A 211 22.35 18.11 4.91
C LEU A 211 21.99 19.58 4.65
N GLU A 212 20.80 19.85 4.16
CA GLU A 212 20.30 21.20 3.97
C GLU A 212 20.22 21.97 5.30
N ALA A 213 19.61 21.35 6.32
CA ALA A 213 19.52 21.96 7.65
C ALA A 213 20.90 22.22 8.28
N LEU A 214 21.87 21.32 8.10
CA LEU A 214 23.25 21.48 8.59
C LEU A 214 23.99 22.66 7.95
N SER A 215 23.62 23.03 6.71
CA SER A 215 24.22 24.15 5.98
C SER A 215 23.60 25.50 6.32
N SER A 216 22.53 25.55 7.10
CA SER A 216 21.79 26.77 7.43
C SER A 216 22.59 27.71 8.34
N GLU A 217 22.32 29.01 8.19
CA GLU A 217 22.95 30.04 9.05
C GLU A 217 22.57 29.89 10.52
N SER A 218 21.36 29.41 10.81
CA SER A 218 20.92 29.11 12.18
C SER A 218 21.82 28.10 12.86
N VAL A 219 22.22 27.04 12.15
CA VAL A 219 23.18 26.02 12.69
C VAL A 219 24.56 26.60 12.88
N ARG A 220 25.03 27.46 11.97
CA ARG A 220 26.33 28.18 12.15
C ARG A 220 26.34 29.05 13.41
N ALA A 221 25.24 29.78 13.65
CA ALA A 221 25.09 30.61 14.85
C ALA A 221 25.07 29.78 16.15
N LEU A 222 24.41 28.61 16.15
CA LEU A 222 24.39 27.69 17.29
C LEU A 222 25.77 27.13 17.62
N ARG A 223 26.56 26.78 16.60
CA ARG A 223 27.94 26.33 16.76
C ARG A 223 28.85 27.46 17.29
N ALA A 224 28.67 28.70 16.78
CA ALA A 224 29.38 29.87 17.25
C ALA A 224 29.10 30.19 18.73
N LYS A 225 27.89 29.84 19.24
CA LYS A 225 27.49 29.92 20.65
C LYS A 225 28.07 28.80 21.52
N GLY A 226 28.87 27.87 20.96
CA GLY A 226 29.51 26.78 21.70
C GLY A 226 28.59 25.60 22.05
N LEU A 227 27.44 25.43 21.41
CA LEU A 227 26.58 24.28 21.66
C LEU A 227 27.26 22.98 21.18
N LYS A 228 27.12 21.92 21.98
CA LYS A 228 27.65 20.59 21.63
C LYS A 228 27.00 20.05 20.37
N GLU A 229 27.76 19.45 19.47
CA GLU A 229 27.33 19.00 18.16
C GLU A 229 26.10 18.03 18.22
N HIS A 230 26.07 17.12 19.20
CA HIS A 230 24.90 16.21 19.36
C HIS A 230 23.61 16.96 19.69
N ILE A 231 23.68 18.10 20.43
CA ILE A 231 22.50 18.93 20.74
C ILE A 231 22.06 19.69 19.48
N VAL A 232 23.05 20.25 18.73
CA VAL A 232 22.75 20.92 17.46
C VAL A 232 22.02 19.97 16.51
N ILE A 233 22.54 18.74 16.36
CA ILE A 233 21.94 17.76 15.43
C ILE A 233 20.57 17.29 15.92
N SER A 234 20.48 16.74 17.14
CA SER A 234 19.25 16.08 17.61
C SER A 234 18.10 17.06 17.84
N ARG A 235 18.37 18.25 18.36
CA ARG A 235 17.33 19.19 18.77
C ARG A 235 17.00 20.25 17.73
N HIS A 236 17.95 20.64 16.89
CA HIS A 236 17.77 21.73 15.95
C HIS A 236 17.72 21.24 14.50
N VAL A 237 18.72 20.47 14.07
CA VAL A 237 18.81 19.99 12.68
C VAL A 237 17.71 18.98 12.37
N VAL A 238 17.62 17.90 13.14
CA VAL A 238 16.62 16.83 12.90
C VAL A 238 15.21 17.39 12.95
N ARG A 239 14.89 18.26 13.90
CA ARG A 239 13.57 18.88 14.02
C ARG A 239 13.18 19.67 12.76
N ASN A 240 14.09 20.43 12.19
CA ASN A 240 13.82 21.22 10.99
C ASN A 240 13.79 20.35 9.72
N ALA A 241 14.63 19.31 9.67
CA ALA A 241 14.66 18.36 8.57
C ALA A 241 13.41 17.44 8.52
N PHE A 242 12.62 17.38 9.60
CA PHE A 242 11.53 16.41 9.72
C PHE A 242 10.30 16.76 8.85
N ILE A 243 10.08 18.03 8.50
CA ILE A 243 8.91 18.46 7.72
C ILE A 243 8.86 17.78 6.34
N PRO A 244 9.90 17.84 5.48
CA PRO A 244 9.92 17.12 4.21
C PRO A 244 9.86 15.60 4.38
N VAL A 245 10.45 15.08 5.46
CA VAL A 245 10.50 13.65 5.74
C VAL A 245 9.11 13.09 6.11
N ILE A 246 8.31 13.82 6.90
CA ILE A 246 6.92 13.43 7.21
C ILE A 246 6.08 13.39 5.93
N THR A 247 6.30 14.33 5.02
CA THR A 247 5.62 14.35 3.72
C THR A 247 5.98 13.10 2.90
N GLU A 248 7.26 12.74 2.84
CA GLU A 248 7.72 11.51 2.17
C GLU A 248 7.09 10.26 2.79
N ILE A 249 7.08 10.15 4.12
CA ILE A 249 6.43 9.03 4.83
C ILE A 249 4.96 8.92 4.45
N GLY A 250 4.27 10.06 4.40
CA GLY A 250 2.86 10.10 4.01
C GLY A 250 2.62 9.64 2.57
N LEU A 251 3.41 10.10 1.62
CA LEU A 251 3.34 9.67 0.22
C LEU A 251 3.63 8.17 0.08
N GLN A 252 4.62 7.66 0.79
CA GLN A 252 4.95 6.23 0.79
C GLN A 252 3.84 5.39 1.42
N MET A 253 3.11 5.91 2.41
CA MET A 253 1.95 5.21 2.98
C MET A 253 0.83 5.02 1.96
N GLY A 254 0.56 6.03 1.13
CA GLY A 254 -0.37 5.90 0.00
C GLY A 254 0.09 4.82 -0.99
N ASN A 255 1.36 4.89 -1.42
CA ASN A 255 1.93 3.94 -2.38
C ASN A 255 1.98 2.49 -1.87
N LEU A 256 2.08 2.29 -0.55
CA LEU A 256 2.08 0.94 0.06
C LEU A 256 0.86 0.13 -0.32
N ILE A 257 -0.33 0.74 -0.33
CA ILE A 257 -1.58 0.02 -0.61
C ILE A 257 -1.57 -0.60 -2.01
N GLY A 258 -1.03 0.13 -3.00
CA GLY A 258 -0.80 -0.43 -4.34
C GLY A 258 0.36 -1.43 -4.40
N GLY A 259 1.41 -1.20 -3.61
CA GLY A 259 2.62 -2.04 -3.57
C GLY A 259 2.43 -3.38 -2.87
N THR A 260 1.41 -3.54 -2.01
CA THR A 260 1.15 -4.81 -1.32
C THR A 260 0.72 -5.94 -2.25
N VAL A 261 0.17 -5.64 -3.45
CA VAL A 261 -0.37 -6.64 -4.37
C VAL A 261 0.60 -7.78 -4.65
N LEU A 262 1.82 -7.44 -5.06
CA LEU A 262 2.82 -8.44 -5.38
C LEU A 262 3.35 -9.16 -4.14
N CYS A 263 3.52 -8.44 -3.03
CA CYS A 263 4.00 -9.00 -1.77
C CYS A 263 2.99 -9.98 -1.17
N GLU A 264 1.70 -9.62 -1.12
CA GLU A 264 0.64 -10.50 -0.64
C GLU A 264 0.57 -11.80 -1.43
N ASN A 265 0.77 -11.75 -2.77
CA ASN A 265 0.77 -12.95 -3.61
C ASN A 265 2.01 -13.82 -3.38
N VAL A 266 3.22 -13.23 -3.29
CA VAL A 266 4.47 -13.97 -3.05
C VAL A 266 4.42 -14.73 -1.73
N PHE A 267 3.94 -14.08 -0.66
CA PHE A 267 3.88 -14.67 0.68
C PHE A 267 2.55 -15.35 0.99
N ASN A 268 1.64 -15.45 0.01
CA ASN A 268 0.28 -15.98 0.20
C ASN A 268 -0.41 -15.36 1.43
N TRP A 269 -0.23 -14.05 1.61
CA TRP A 269 -0.88 -13.27 2.65
C TRP A 269 -2.32 -12.99 2.23
N PRO A 270 -3.33 -13.37 3.01
CA PRO A 270 -4.73 -13.30 2.58
C PRO A 270 -5.31 -11.87 2.77
N GLY A 271 -4.72 -10.92 2.06
CA GLY A 271 -5.16 -9.53 2.06
C GLY A 271 -6.14 -9.20 0.93
N LEU A 272 -6.42 -7.88 0.80
CA LEU A 272 -7.34 -7.34 -0.19
C LEU A 272 -6.81 -7.47 -1.62
N SER A 273 -5.50 -7.34 -1.79
CA SER A 273 -4.87 -7.47 -3.10
C SER A 273 -4.89 -8.91 -3.62
N THR A 274 -4.68 -9.89 -2.74
CA THR A 274 -4.84 -11.30 -3.08
C THR A 274 -6.29 -11.62 -3.44
N LEU A 275 -7.26 -11.01 -2.76
CA LEU A 275 -8.68 -11.12 -3.10
C LEU A 275 -8.95 -10.56 -4.50
N LEU A 276 -8.43 -9.36 -4.82
CA LEU A 276 -8.57 -8.75 -6.13
C LEU A 276 -8.03 -9.65 -7.25
N VAL A 277 -6.82 -10.20 -7.10
CA VAL A 277 -6.23 -11.09 -8.11
C VAL A 277 -7.08 -12.36 -8.31
N LYS A 278 -7.59 -12.93 -7.23
CA LYS A 278 -8.51 -14.08 -7.30
C LYS A 278 -9.81 -13.74 -8.00
N SER A 279 -10.40 -12.59 -7.71
CA SER A 279 -11.66 -12.15 -8.33
C SER A 279 -11.49 -11.85 -9.83
N ILE A 280 -10.34 -11.32 -10.25
CA ILE A 280 -10.02 -11.12 -11.68
C ILE A 280 -9.99 -12.48 -12.40
N ASN A 281 -9.29 -13.47 -11.84
CA ASN A 281 -9.21 -14.81 -12.41
C ASN A 281 -10.58 -15.50 -12.45
N ALA A 282 -11.44 -15.24 -11.46
CA ALA A 282 -12.81 -15.76 -11.39
C ALA A 282 -13.83 -14.93 -12.17
N ARG A 283 -13.46 -13.82 -12.79
CA ARG A 283 -14.36 -12.85 -13.45
C ARG A 283 -15.53 -12.41 -12.58
N ASP A 284 -15.24 -12.21 -11.31
CA ASP A 284 -16.23 -11.77 -10.32
C ASP A 284 -16.35 -10.25 -10.34
N TYR A 285 -17.20 -9.74 -11.23
CA TYR A 285 -17.32 -8.30 -11.49
C TYR A 285 -17.59 -7.47 -10.23
N PRO A 286 -18.61 -7.80 -9.39
CA PRO A 286 -18.87 -7.02 -8.20
C PRO A 286 -17.68 -7.01 -7.22
N LEU A 287 -16.98 -8.14 -7.10
CA LEU A 287 -15.83 -8.25 -6.20
C LEU A 287 -14.60 -7.47 -6.70
N ILE A 288 -14.34 -7.48 -8.02
CA ILE A 288 -13.28 -6.66 -8.64
C ILE A 288 -13.58 -5.18 -8.41
N GLU A 289 -14.78 -4.73 -8.79
CA GLU A 289 -15.23 -3.34 -8.65
C GLU A 289 -15.15 -2.87 -7.20
N GLY A 290 -15.64 -3.68 -6.27
CA GLY A 290 -15.60 -3.40 -4.83
C GLY A 290 -14.18 -3.31 -4.28
N CYS A 291 -13.30 -4.25 -4.63
CA CYS A 291 -11.90 -4.24 -4.19
C CYS A 291 -11.16 -3.00 -4.70
N VAL A 292 -11.28 -2.69 -6.00
CA VAL A 292 -10.61 -1.52 -6.58
C VAL A 292 -11.16 -0.22 -6.02
N LEU A 293 -12.48 -0.12 -5.84
CA LEU A 293 -13.10 1.05 -5.22
C LEU A 293 -12.55 1.29 -3.81
N VAL A 294 -12.52 0.27 -2.95
CA VAL A 294 -12.05 0.39 -1.57
C VAL A 294 -10.55 0.69 -1.53
N MET A 295 -9.72 0.02 -2.33
CA MET A 295 -8.29 0.31 -2.41
C MET A 295 -8.03 1.75 -2.86
N SER A 296 -8.74 2.21 -3.89
CA SER A 296 -8.63 3.58 -4.40
C SER A 296 -9.12 4.61 -3.38
N ALA A 297 -10.22 4.32 -2.67
CA ALA A 297 -10.72 5.19 -1.62
C ALA A 297 -9.69 5.36 -0.50
N ILE A 298 -9.06 4.28 -0.04
CA ILE A 298 -8.03 4.34 0.99
C ILE A 298 -6.80 5.12 0.50
N PHE A 299 -6.36 4.87 -0.74
CA PHE A 299 -5.26 5.61 -1.36
C PHE A 299 -5.55 7.12 -1.42
N ILE A 300 -6.71 7.50 -1.94
CA ILE A 300 -7.12 8.91 -2.08
C ILE A 300 -7.27 9.58 -0.70
N LEU A 301 -7.90 8.90 0.26
CA LEU A 301 -8.07 9.40 1.61
C LEU A 301 -6.72 9.56 2.34
N THR A 302 -5.81 8.60 2.19
CA THR A 302 -4.47 8.68 2.76
C THR A 302 -3.71 9.88 2.19
N ASN A 303 -3.72 10.08 0.87
CA ASN A 303 -3.07 11.24 0.25
C ASN A 303 -3.73 12.56 0.68
N ALA A 304 -5.06 12.63 0.74
CA ALA A 304 -5.75 13.82 1.21
C ALA A 304 -5.40 14.15 2.68
N LEU A 305 -5.29 13.14 3.54
CA LEU A 305 -4.86 13.29 4.92
C LEU A 305 -3.43 13.85 5.00
N VAL A 306 -2.53 13.30 4.20
CA VAL A 306 -1.13 13.76 4.12
C VAL A 306 -1.05 15.21 3.65
N ASP A 307 -1.81 15.58 2.63
CA ASP A 307 -1.87 16.95 2.13
C ASP A 307 -2.40 17.93 3.20
N ILE A 308 -3.40 17.52 3.98
CA ILE A 308 -3.94 18.32 5.08
C ILE A 308 -2.90 18.47 6.19
N LEU A 309 -2.23 17.38 6.57
CA LEU A 309 -1.15 17.40 7.56
C LEU A 309 0.00 18.30 7.12
N TYR A 310 0.39 18.22 5.84
CA TYR A 310 1.41 19.07 5.27
C TYR A 310 1.00 20.56 5.32
N GLY A 311 -0.24 20.89 4.92
CA GLY A 311 -0.76 22.26 5.02
C GLY A 311 -0.90 22.76 6.47
N LEU A 312 -0.97 21.89 7.47
CA LEU A 312 -0.93 22.27 8.88
C LEU A 312 0.50 22.55 9.35
N LEU A 313 1.48 21.78 8.89
CA LEU A 313 2.90 21.86 9.29
C LEU A 313 3.61 23.02 8.57
N ASP A 314 3.29 23.28 7.30
CA ASP A 314 3.88 24.36 6.52
C ASP A 314 2.80 25.38 6.09
N PRO A 315 2.69 26.55 6.80
CA PRO A 315 1.73 27.59 6.45
C PRO A 315 1.94 28.23 5.06
N ARG A 316 3.09 28.00 4.41
CA ARG A 316 3.41 28.59 3.10
C ARG A 316 2.70 27.89 1.94
N VAL A 317 2.09 26.74 2.18
CA VAL A 317 1.41 25.90 1.16
C VAL A 317 -0.10 26.08 1.15
N ARG A 318 -0.64 26.97 1.97
CA ARG A 318 -2.08 27.22 2.12
C ARG A 318 -2.66 28.10 1.03
#